data_67a21f31bd34ba0ad759c2c6705c7aba
#
_entry.id   67a21f31bd34ba0ad759c2c6705c7aba
#
_cell.length_a   1.000
_cell.length_b   1.000
_cell.length_c   1.000
_cell.angle_alpha   90.00
_cell.angle_beta   90.00
_cell.angle_gamma   90.00
#
_symmetry.space_group_name_H-M   'P 1'
#
loop_
_entity.id
_entity.type
_entity.pdbx_description
1 polymer ?
#
loop_
_entity_poly.entity_id
_entity_poly.type
_entity_poly.pdbx_seq_one_letter_code
_entity_poly.pdbx_strand_id
1 'polypeptide(L)'
;MAEYSSILLEKAVDELSKLPGIGRKTALRLALHLLGEEKVTTESLAQSLLSMRNNIVLCKRCYNISDEEHCSICSNPKRDNELLCVVADMRDVMAIERTGSFNGIYHVLGGVIDPINGISPNDLRIKELVDRSINENFKEIILALPATIEGDTTNYYIFKMLKHFEGQITTIAKGISVGDALEFADEVTLGRSIKNRMPFNR
;
A
#
# COMPACT_ATOMS: atom_id res chain seq x y z
N MET A 1 -13.94 37.71 -12.81
CA MET A 1 -15.27 37.74 -12.16
C MET A 1 -15.44 36.44 -11.44
N ALA A 2 -15.97 36.48 -10.21
CA ALA A 2 -16.26 35.24 -9.49
C ALA A 2 -17.28 34.40 -10.28
N GLU A 3 -17.04 33.12 -10.42
CA GLU A 3 -17.95 32.21 -11.16
C GLU A 3 -19.26 31.98 -10.38
N TYR A 4 -19.21 32.19 -9.06
CA TYR A 4 -20.34 32.04 -8.15
C TYR A 4 -20.64 33.34 -7.40
N SER A 5 -21.88 33.51 -6.95
CA SER A 5 -22.32 34.68 -6.16
C SER A 5 -21.67 34.75 -4.75
N SER A 6 -20.98 33.70 -4.32
CA SER A 6 -20.28 33.57 -3.00
C SER A 6 -18.83 33.20 -3.20
N ILE A 7 -17.93 34.05 -2.73
CA ILE A 7 -16.47 33.75 -2.68
C ILE A 7 -16.17 32.54 -1.77
N LEU A 8 -16.95 32.36 -0.70
CA LEU A 8 -16.76 31.21 0.20
C LEU A 8 -17.11 29.90 -0.50
N LEU A 9 -18.19 29.88 -1.27
CA LEU A 9 -18.55 28.71 -2.10
C LEU A 9 -17.48 28.42 -3.15
N GLU A 10 -16.98 29.46 -3.82
CA GLU A 10 -15.92 29.30 -4.82
C GLU A 10 -14.67 28.67 -4.23
N LYS A 11 -14.20 29.16 -3.07
CA LYS A 11 -13.05 28.56 -2.37
C LYS A 11 -13.27 27.10 -2.00
N ALA A 12 -14.46 26.73 -1.51
CA ALA A 12 -14.77 25.35 -1.18
C ALA A 12 -14.74 24.43 -2.42
N VAL A 13 -15.30 24.91 -3.53
CA VAL A 13 -15.29 24.20 -4.82
C VAL A 13 -13.85 24.04 -5.32
N ASP A 14 -13.04 25.07 -5.23
CA ASP A 14 -11.65 25.03 -5.67
C ASP A 14 -10.84 23.99 -4.86
N GLU A 15 -10.97 23.98 -3.53
CA GLU A 15 -10.26 22.99 -2.69
C GLU A 15 -10.73 21.55 -2.95
N LEU A 16 -12.04 21.33 -3.08
CA LEU A 16 -12.58 20.01 -3.38
C LEU A 16 -12.14 19.52 -4.78
N SER A 17 -12.00 20.43 -5.74
CA SER A 17 -11.60 20.08 -7.11
C SER A 17 -10.11 19.71 -7.25
N LYS A 18 -9.28 19.97 -6.23
CA LYS A 18 -7.88 19.52 -6.17
C LYS A 18 -7.77 18.03 -5.84
N LEU A 19 -8.83 17.41 -5.33
CA LEU A 19 -8.81 15.99 -4.99
C LEU A 19 -8.82 15.12 -6.26
N PRO A 20 -8.02 14.04 -6.33
CA PRO A 20 -7.97 13.18 -7.50
C PRO A 20 -9.35 12.61 -7.85
N GLY A 21 -9.74 12.68 -9.13
CA GLY A 21 -11.04 12.19 -9.61
C GLY A 21 -12.22 13.13 -9.34
N ILE A 22 -12.02 14.28 -8.69
CA ILE A 22 -13.06 15.26 -8.43
C ILE A 22 -12.91 16.43 -9.39
N GLY A 23 -13.76 16.46 -10.43
CA GLY A 23 -13.85 17.62 -11.32
C GLY A 23 -14.70 18.73 -10.71
N ARG A 24 -14.56 19.96 -11.26
CA ARG A 24 -15.24 21.17 -10.75
C ARG A 24 -16.77 21.02 -10.59
N LYS A 25 -17.43 20.31 -11.52
CA LYS A 25 -18.89 20.02 -11.43
C LYS A 25 -19.25 19.15 -10.22
N THR A 26 -18.44 18.13 -9.95
CA THR A 26 -18.61 17.27 -8.78
C THR A 26 -18.30 18.02 -7.49
N ALA A 27 -17.23 18.84 -7.47
CA ALA A 27 -16.86 19.68 -6.35
C ALA A 27 -17.99 20.66 -5.98
N LEU A 28 -18.61 21.31 -6.97
CA LEU A 28 -19.77 22.19 -6.73
C LEU A 28 -20.95 21.42 -6.10
N ARG A 29 -21.26 20.25 -6.63
CA ARG A 29 -22.34 19.41 -6.08
C ARG A 29 -22.07 19.01 -4.63
N LEU A 30 -20.83 18.64 -4.29
CA LEU A 30 -20.43 18.31 -2.92
C LEU A 30 -20.51 19.54 -2.00
N ALA A 31 -20.01 20.70 -2.44
CA ALA A 31 -20.07 21.93 -1.67
C ALA A 31 -21.51 22.37 -1.38
N LEU A 32 -22.40 22.29 -2.37
CA LEU A 32 -23.82 22.61 -2.18
C LEU A 32 -24.53 21.60 -1.28
N HIS A 33 -24.17 20.30 -1.36
CA HIS A 33 -24.69 19.30 -0.44
C HIS A 33 -24.29 19.63 1.00
N LEU A 34 -23.02 19.90 1.27
CA LEU A 34 -22.54 20.26 2.61
C LEU A 34 -23.18 21.57 3.12
N LEU A 35 -23.47 22.52 2.22
CA LEU A 35 -24.16 23.76 2.58
C LEU A 35 -25.64 23.52 2.98
N GLY A 36 -26.26 22.47 2.42
CA GLY A 36 -27.63 22.05 2.74
C GLY A 36 -27.78 21.21 4.01
N GLU A 37 -26.66 20.64 4.50
CA GLU A 37 -26.62 19.84 5.72
C GLU A 37 -26.56 20.74 6.97
N GLU A 38 -26.77 20.12 8.16
CA GLU A 38 -26.53 20.79 9.42
C GLU A 38 -25.04 21.15 9.59
N LYS A 39 -24.77 22.30 10.21
CA LYS A 39 -23.38 22.76 10.45
C LYS A 39 -22.50 21.71 11.10
N VAL A 40 -23.05 20.97 12.06
CA VAL A 40 -22.33 19.91 12.79
C VAL A 40 -21.81 18.82 11.86
N THR A 41 -22.52 18.50 10.78
CA THR A 41 -22.10 17.50 9.78
C THR A 41 -20.82 17.96 9.06
N THR A 42 -20.83 19.22 8.61
CA THR A 42 -19.66 19.81 7.92
C THR A 42 -18.47 19.98 8.88
N GLU A 43 -18.72 20.41 10.12
CA GLU A 43 -17.68 20.53 11.16
C GLU A 43 -17.06 19.18 11.49
N SER A 44 -17.87 18.12 11.65
CA SER A 44 -17.40 16.76 11.91
C SER A 44 -16.51 16.22 10.77
N LEU A 45 -16.92 16.43 9.53
CA LEU A 45 -16.10 16.07 8.35
C LEU A 45 -14.75 16.81 8.36
N ALA A 46 -14.79 18.12 8.54
CA ALA A 46 -13.57 18.94 8.56
C ALA A 46 -12.63 18.50 9.70
N GLN A 47 -13.18 18.28 10.90
CA GLN A 47 -12.40 17.82 12.05
C GLN A 47 -11.81 16.42 11.84
N SER A 48 -12.54 15.50 11.21
CA SER A 48 -12.05 14.17 10.90
C SER A 48 -10.86 14.21 9.95
N LEU A 49 -10.93 15.04 8.89
CA LEU A 49 -9.83 15.22 7.95
C LEU A 49 -8.60 15.85 8.62
N LEU A 50 -8.80 16.86 9.46
CA LEU A 50 -7.72 17.49 10.23
C LEU A 50 -7.07 16.49 11.20
N SER A 51 -7.88 15.73 11.94
CA SER A 51 -7.40 14.72 12.87
C SER A 51 -6.62 13.63 12.17
N MET A 52 -7.13 13.11 11.05
CA MET A 52 -6.44 12.14 10.21
C MET A 52 -5.06 12.66 9.79
N ARG A 53 -4.99 13.90 9.26
CA ARG A 53 -3.73 14.45 8.74
C ARG A 53 -2.71 14.74 9.84
N ASN A 54 -3.17 15.19 11.01
CA ASN A 54 -2.29 15.63 12.08
C ASN A 54 -1.83 14.51 13.01
N ASN A 55 -2.64 13.45 13.17
CA ASN A 55 -2.40 12.43 14.20
C ASN A 55 -1.93 11.08 13.63
N ILE A 56 -2.20 10.78 12.35
CA ILE A 56 -1.67 9.56 11.74
C ILE A 56 -0.15 9.68 11.63
N VAL A 57 0.54 8.66 12.16
CA VAL A 57 1.98 8.48 12.12
C VAL A 57 2.35 7.20 11.39
N LEU A 58 3.62 7.00 11.10
CA LEU A 58 4.12 5.71 10.63
C LEU A 58 4.52 4.84 11.83
N CYS A 59 4.07 3.59 11.82
CA CYS A 59 4.47 2.60 12.80
C CYS A 59 6.01 2.47 12.83
N LYS A 60 6.62 2.60 14.00
CA LYS A 60 8.09 2.54 14.15
C LYS A 60 8.70 1.19 13.79
N ARG A 61 7.90 0.11 13.77
CA ARG A 61 8.40 -1.23 13.43
C ARG A 61 8.21 -1.57 11.95
N CYS A 62 7.05 -1.30 11.37
CA CYS A 62 6.70 -1.79 10.03
C CYS A 62 6.48 -0.70 8.99
N TYR A 63 6.45 0.57 9.39
CA TYR A 63 6.22 1.75 8.54
C TYR A 63 4.82 1.82 7.88
N ASN A 64 3.87 1.00 8.33
CA ASN A 64 2.47 1.16 8.00
C ASN A 64 1.88 2.37 8.74
N ILE A 65 0.75 2.89 8.26
CA ILE A 65 0.00 3.94 8.96
C ILE A 65 -0.49 3.44 10.32
N SER A 66 -0.48 4.34 11.30
CA SER A 66 -0.86 4.03 12.69
C SER A 66 -1.36 5.29 13.39
N ASP A 67 -2.23 5.12 14.37
CA ASP A 67 -2.63 6.17 15.30
C ASP A 67 -1.67 6.24 16.52
N GLU A 68 -0.85 5.20 16.71
CA GLU A 68 0.09 5.05 17.81
C GLU A 68 1.49 4.69 17.31
N GLU A 69 2.47 4.59 18.22
CA GLU A 69 3.85 4.22 17.93
C GLU A 69 3.96 2.89 17.16
N HIS A 70 3.12 1.90 17.52
CA HIS A 70 3.02 0.62 16.85
C HIS A 70 1.59 0.39 16.36
N CYS A 71 1.44 0.02 15.09
CA CYS A 71 0.13 -0.24 14.50
C CYS A 71 -0.53 -1.49 15.11
N SER A 72 -1.84 -1.61 14.93
CA SER A 72 -2.65 -2.72 15.43
C SER A 72 -2.16 -4.11 14.99
N ILE A 73 -1.48 -4.21 13.84
CA ILE A 73 -0.89 -5.47 13.37
C ILE A 73 0.36 -5.81 14.19
N CYS A 74 1.28 -4.85 14.36
CA CYS A 74 2.52 -5.08 15.11
C CYS A 74 2.30 -5.28 16.61
N SER A 75 1.24 -4.72 17.16
CA SER A 75 0.86 -4.85 18.58
C SER A 75 0.00 -6.09 18.87
N ASN A 76 -0.45 -6.82 17.85
CA ASN A 76 -1.31 -7.98 18.03
C ASN A 76 -0.49 -9.23 18.36
N PRO A 77 -0.60 -9.79 19.59
CA PRO A 77 0.18 -10.97 20.00
C PRO A 77 -0.22 -12.28 19.29
N LYS A 78 -1.32 -12.27 18.54
CA LYS A 78 -1.77 -13.43 17.77
C LYS A 78 -1.10 -13.52 16.39
N ARG A 79 -0.34 -12.49 15.99
CA ARG A 79 0.41 -12.50 14.74
C ARG A 79 1.66 -13.36 14.84
N ASP A 80 1.96 -14.04 13.77
CA ASP A 80 3.20 -14.79 13.62
C ASP A 80 4.34 -13.81 13.32
N ASN A 81 5.19 -13.59 14.32
CA ASN A 81 6.34 -12.70 14.20
C ASN A 81 7.51 -13.33 13.42
N GLU A 82 7.45 -14.60 13.07
CA GLU A 82 8.48 -15.28 12.28
C GLU A 82 8.22 -15.15 10.75
N LEU A 83 7.02 -14.70 10.36
CA LEU A 83 6.63 -14.45 8.96
C LEU A 83 6.58 -12.94 8.67
N LEU A 84 7.45 -12.48 7.79
CA LEU A 84 7.51 -11.08 7.35
C LEU A 84 7.04 -10.95 5.90
N CYS A 85 6.03 -10.11 5.66
CA CYS A 85 5.58 -9.74 4.32
C CYS A 85 6.06 -8.32 3.98
N VAL A 86 6.88 -8.20 2.93
CA VAL A 86 7.42 -6.93 2.43
C VAL A 86 6.53 -6.43 1.30
N VAL A 87 6.00 -5.22 1.45
CA VAL A 87 5.07 -4.60 0.50
C VAL A 87 5.54 -3.22 0.06
N ALA A 88 5.05 -2.73 -1.07
CA ALA A 88 5.41 -1.41 -1.56
C ALA A 88 4.76 -0.30 -0.72
N ASP A 89 3.45 -0.39 -0.45
CA ASP A 89 2.75 0.64 0.32
C ASP A 89 1.63 0.07 1.23
N MET A 90 0.97 0.98 1.95
CA MET A 90 -0.10 0.62 2.89
C MET A 90 -1.34 0.02 2.21
N ARG A 91 -1.59 0.31 0.94
CA ARG A 91 -2.72 -0.25 0.18
C ARG A 91 -2.53 -1.74 -0.03
N ASP A 92 -1.29 -2.18 -0.20
CA ASP A 92 -0.94 -3.59 -0.33
C ASP A 92 -1.21 -4.32 0.99
N VAL A 93 -0.85 -3.71 2.14
CA VAL A 93 -1.20 -4.26 3.47
C VAL A 93 -2.71 -4.46 3.57
N MET A 94 -3.49 -3.42 3.24
CA MET A 94 -4.95 -3.50 3.29
C MET A 94 -5.52 -4.57 2.35
N ALA A 95 -4.91 -4.75 1.17
CA ALA A 95 -5.34 -5.76 0.20
C ALA A 95 -5.09 -7.17 0.72
N ILE A 96 -3.90 -7.43 1.28
CA ILE A 96 -3.55 -8.73 1.84
C ILE A 96 -4.38 -9.05 3.08
N GLU A 97 -4.56 -8.10 4.00
CA GLU A 97 -5.38 -8.27 5.21
C GLU A 97 -6.83 -8.65 4.87
N ARG A 98 -7.43 -8.05 3.85
CA ARG A 98 -8.79 -8.40 3.40
C ARG A 98 -8.97 -9.84 2.95
N THR A 99 -7.89 -10.52 2.57
CA THR A 99 -7.97 -11.94 2.19
C THR A 99 -8.17 -12.86 3.38
N GLY A 100 -7.77 -12.43 4.58
CA GLY A 100 -7.74 -13.27 5.80
C GLY A 100 -6.77 -14.45 5.73
N SER A 101 -5.91 -14.53 4.69
CA SER A 101 -5.05 -15.68 4.42
C SER A 101 -3.64 -15.52 4.96
N PHE A 102 -3.28 -14.35 5.49
CA PHE A 102 -1.96 -14.06 6.03
C PHE A 102 -2.04 -13.66 7.50
N ASN A 103 -1.25 -14.29 8.35
CA ASN A 103 -1.24 -14.01 9.79
C ASN A 103 0.13 -13.51 10.28
N GLY A 104 1.06 -13.17 9.39
CA GLY A 104 2.36 -12.62 9.74
C GLY A 104 2.33 -11.11 10.00
N ILE A 105 3.50 -10.51 10.03
CA ILE A 105 3.69 -9.06 10.15
C ILE A 105 4.22 -8.47 8.84
N TYR A 106 4.25 -7.14 8.76
CA TYR A 106 4.59 -6.45 7.52
C TYR A 106 5.85 -5.59 7.65
N HIS A 107 6.39 -5.23 6.48
CA HIS A 107 7.33 -4.13 6.30
C HIS A 107 6.93 -3.35 5.05
N VAL A 108 6.63 -2.06 5.22
CA VAL A 108 6.22 -1.16 4.13
C VAL A 108 7.43 -0.38 3.65
N LEU A 109 7.81 -0.57 2.38
CA LEU A 109 8.99 0.07 1.78
C LEU A 109 8.79 1.58 1.51
N GLY A 110 7.56 2.01 1.25
CA GLY A 110 7.24 3.36 0.80
C GLY A 110 7.23 3.53 -0.72
N GLY A 111 7.42 2.46 -1.49
CA GLY A 111 7.42 2.43 -2.95
C GLY A 111 8.22 1.29 -3.53
N VAL A 112 8.60 1.44 -4.79
CA VAL A 112 9.52 0.57 -5.54
C VAL A 112 10.65 1.39 -6.15
N ILE A 113 11.79 0.79 -6.45
CA ILE A 113 12.90 1.43 -7.16
C ILE A 113 12.40 1.81 -8.55
N ASP A 114 12.39 3.10 -8.84
CA ASP A 114 11.92 3.66 -10.11
C ASP A 114 12.84 4.83 -10.53
N PRO A 115 13.93 4.55 -11.23
CA PRO A 115 14.89 5.57 -11.65
C PRO A 115 14.28 6.62 -12.61
N ILE A 116 13.25 6.25 -13.36
CA ILE A 116 12.57 7.17 -14.29
C ILE A 116 11.84 8.26 -13.50
N ASN A 117 11.19 7.89 -12.40
CA ASN A 117 10.52 8.82 -11.49
C ASN A 117 11.43 9.31 -10.36
N GLY A 118 12.73 9.02 -10.42
CA GLY A 118 13.73 9.51 -9.47
C GLY A 118 13.75 8.79 -8.12
N ILE A 119 13.10 7.61 -8.01
CA ILE A 119 13.06 6.84 -6.75
C ILE A 119 14.25 5.87 -6.72
N SER A 120 15.20 6.16 -5.86
CA SER A 120 16.39 5.35 -5.60
C SER A 120 16.16 4.36 -4.43
N PRO A 121 17.03 3.36 -4.24
CA PRO A 121 16.97 2.48 -3.06
C PRO A 121 17.04 3.23 -1.72
N ASN A 122 17.71 4.39 -1.68
CA ASN A 122 17.85 5.19 -0.47
C ASN A 122 16.58 5.96 -0.08
N ASP A 123 15.66 6.12 -1.00
CA ASP A 123 14.36 6.74 -0.76
C ASP A 123 13.34 5.76 -0.15
N LEU A 124 13.71 4.46 -0.14
CA LEU A 124 12.88 3.36 0.35
C LEU A 124 13.41 2.82 1.68
N ARG A 125 12.54 2.20 2.46
CA ARG A 125 12.85 1.58 3.77
C ARG A 125 13.57 0.23 3.65
N ILE A 126 14.48 0.10 2.67
CA ILE A 126 15.23 -1.15 2.42
C ILE A 126 16.31 -1.35 3.49
N LYS A 127 16.96 -0.28 3.94
CA LYS A 127 17.95 -0.35 5.01
C LYS A 127 17.32 -0.87 6.30
N GLU A 128 16.17 -0.33 6.67
CA GLU A 128 15.41 -0.72 7.84
C GLU A 128 14.91 -2.19 7.75
N LEU A 129 14.57 -2.65 6.54
CA LEU A 129 14.27 -4.08 6.31
C LEU A 129 15.48 -4.96 6.59
N VAL A 130 16.65 -4.58 6.10
CA VAL A 130 17.91 -5.31 6.36
C VAL A 130 18.22 -5.34 7.85
N ASP A 131 18.13 -4.19 8.53
CA ASP A 131 18.36 -4.09 9.97
C ASP A 131 17.39 -5.00 10.75
N ARG A 132 16.11 -5.07 10.35
CA ARG A 132 15.11 -5.97 10.94
C ARG A 132 15.45 -7.43 10.70
N SER A 133 15.91 -7.78 9.50
CA SER A 133 16.26 -9.17 9.16
C SER A 133 17.48 -9.70 9.95
N ILE A 134 18.29 -8.80 10.52
CA ILE A 134 19.41 -9.13 11.40
C ILE A 134 18.97 -9.24 12.87
N ASN A 135 18.06 -8.35 13.30
CA ASN A 135 17.72 -8.19 14.71
C ASN A 135 16.45 -8.96 15.13
N GLU A 136 15.62 -9.38 14.16
CA GLU A 136 14.40 -10.14 14.43
C GLU A 136 14.54 -11.57 13.87
N ASN A 137 13.92 -12.54 14.53
CA ASN A 137 14.04 -13.97 14.17
C ASN A 137 12.98 -14.36 13.12
N PHE A 138 13.15 -13.93 11.89
CA PHE A 138 12.27 -14.37 10.81
C PHE A 138 12.66 -15.74 10.29
N LYS A 139 11.67 -16.59 10.01
CA LYS A 139 11.82 -17.85 9.27
C LYS A 139 11.62 -17.65 7.77
N GLU A 140 10.72 -16.72 7.43
CA GLU A 140 10.38 -16.43 6.04
C GLU A 140 10.18 -14.93 5.82
N ILE A 141 10.74 -14.43 4.72
CA ILE A 141 10.50 -13.09 4.18
C ILE A 141 9.81 -13.23 2.83
N ILE A 142 8.54 -12.80 2.75
CA ILE A 142 7.72 -12.84 1.54
C ILE A 142 7.83 -11.50 0.84
N LEU A 143 8.36 -11.47 -0.37
CA LEU A 143 8.43 -10.26 -1.20
C LEU A 143 7.12 -10.12 -2.00
N ALA A 144 6.20 -9.31 -1.49
CA ALA A 144 4.87 -9.07 -2.07
C ALA A 144 4.81 -7.72 -2.79
N LEU A 145 5.77 -7.47 -3.69
CA LEU A 145 5.84 -6.26 -4.49
C LEU A 145 5.04 -6.38 -5.79
N PRO A 146 4.64 -5.25 -6.41
CA PRO A 146 3.93 -5.25 -7.68
C PRO A 146 4.62 -6.09 -8.76
N ALA A 147 3.83 -6.77 -9.60
CA ALA A 147 4.34 -7.60 -10.70
C ALA A 147 4.74 -6.77 -11.93
N THR A 148 5.46 -5.65 -11.70
CA THR A 148 6.01 -4.75 -12.71
C THR A 148 7.52 -4.91 -12.82
N ILE A 149 8.16 -4.27 -13.80
CA ILE A 149 9.62 -4.26 -13.97
C ILE A 149 10.29 -3.63 -12.74
N GLU A 150 9.72 -2.55 -12.22
CA GLU A 150 10.20 -1.82 -11.03
C GLU A 150 10.09 -2.72 -9.78
N GLY A 151 8.96 -3.42 -9.63
CA GLY A 151 8.76 -4.37 -8.52
C GLY A 151 9.73 -5.56 -8.60
N ASP A 152 9.95 -6.14 -9.78
CA ASP A 152 10.92 -7.22 -10.00
C ASP A 152 12.37 -6.74 -9.75
N THR A 153 12.70 -5.51 -10.18
CA THR A 153 13.99 -4.89 -9.92
C THR A 153 14.21 -4.68 -8.42
N THR A 154 13.18 -4.21 -7.72
CA THR A 154 13.21 -3.99 -6.27
C THR A 154 13.34 -5.32 -5.53
N ASN A 155 12.60 -6.36 -5.92
CA ASN A 155 12.74 -7.71 -5.36
C ASN A 155 14.17 -8.23 -5.48
N TYR A 156 14.77 -8.09 -6.66
CA TYR A 156 16.15 -8.53 -6.90
C TYR A 156 17.17 -7.75 -6.07
N TYR A 157 16.98 -6.42 -5.94
CA TYR A 157 17.83 -5.59 -5.10
C TYR A 157 17.75 -6.01 -3.63
N ILE A 158 16.54 -6.17 -3.09
CA ILE A 158 16.30 -6.62 -1.72
C ILE A 158 16.92 -8.00 -1.49
N PHE A 159 16.70 -8.94 -2.40
CA PHE A 159 17.31 -10.28 -2.33
C PHE A 159 18.84 -10.21 -2.22
N LYS A 160 19.49 -9.31 -2.96
CA LYS A 160 20.95 -9.10 -2.84
C LYS A 160 21.36 -8.51 -1.50
N MET A 161 20.56 -7.60 -0.92
CA MET A 161 20.84 -6.98 0.37
C MET A 161 20.65 -7.96 1.54
N LEU A 162 19.77 -8.94 1.39
CA LEU A 162 19.45 -9.96 2.40
C LEU A 162 20.37 -11.20 2.33
N LYS A 163 21.57 -11.11 1.78
CA LYS A 163 22.51 -12.25 1.66
C LYS A 163 22.87 -12.95 2.97
N HIS A 164 22.78 -12.23 4.09
CA HIS A 164 23.05 -12.74 5.43
C HIS A 164 21.83 -13.47 6.05
N PHE A 165 20.66 -13.36 5.43
CA PHE A 165 19.45 -13.97 5.95
C PHE A 165 19.44 -15.47 5.63
N GLU A 166 19.38 -16.30 6.68
CA GLU A 166 19.44 -17.75 6.58
C GLU A 166 18.04 -18.39 6.40
N GLY A 167 16.97 -17.61 6.58
CA GLY A 167 15.60 -18.07 6.38
C GLY A 167 15.19 -18.15 4.91
N GLN A 168 13.93 -18.46 4.65
CA GLN A 168 13.39 -18.55 3.30
C GLN A 168 13.00 -17.18 2.78
N ILE A 169 13.39 -16.84 1.54
CA ILE A 169 12.90 -15.66 0.83
C ILE A 169 11.98 -16.16 -0.28
N THR A 170 10.72 -15.75 -0.24
CA THR A 170 9.69 -16.15 -1.20
C THR A 170 9.10 -14.92 -1.90
N THR A 171 8.35 -15.15 -2.96
CA THR A 171 7.54 -14.11 -3.63
C THR A 171 6.11 -14.60 -3.77
N ILE A 172 5.15 -13.67 -3.83
CA ILE A 172 3.77 -14.04 -4.14
C ILE A 172 3.69 -14.69 -5.53
N ALA A 173 2.83 -15.68 -5.67
CA ALA A 173 2.61 -16.37 -6.93
C ALA A 173 2.13 -15.39 -8.01
N LYS A 174 2.75 -15.48 -9.19
CA LYS A 174 2.36 -14.72 -10.37
C LYS A 174 1.69 -15.70 -11.35
N GLY A 175 0.42 -15.46 -11.65
CA GLY A 175 -0.34 -16.40 -12.48
C GLY A 175 -1.65 -15.82 -13.01
N ILE A 176 -2.45 -16.70 -13.63
CA ILE A 176 -3.75 -16.35 -14.19
C ILE A 176 -4.76 -16.17 -13.06
N SER A 177 -5.58 -15.14 -13.18
CA SER A 177 -6.63 -14.85 -12.20
C SER A 177 -7.66 -15.97 -12.16
N VAL A 178 -8.19 -16.27 -10.97
CA VAL A 178 -9.25 -17.27 -10.82
C VAL A 178 -10.52 -16.78 -11.49
N GLY A 179 -11.07 -17.60 -12.39
CA GLY A 179 -12.28 -17.26 -13.15
C GLY A 179 -12.01 -16.68 -14.54
N ASP A 180 -10.77 -16.34 -14.87
CA ASP A 180 -10.40 -15.88 -16.23
C ASP A 180 -10.23 -17.05 -17.20
N ALA A 181 -10.66 -16.86 -18.45
CA ALA A 181 -10.35 -17.80 -19.53
C ALA A 181 -8.94 -17.51 -20.06
N LEU A 182 -8.23 -18.57 -20.47
CA LEU A 182 -6.84 -18.46 -20.96
C LEU A 182 -6.69 -17.51 -22.15
N GLU A 183 -7.73 -17.39 -22.98
CA GLU A 183 -7.76 -16.50 -24.16
C GLU A 183 -7.70 -15.02 -23.83
N PHE A 184 -8.06 -14.62 -22.57
CA PHE A 184 -7.99 -13.23 -22.09
C PHE A 184 -6.73 -12.91 -21.31
N ALA A 185 -5.90 -13.93 -21.01
CA ALA A 185 -4.63 -13.71 -20.33
C ALA A 185 -3.61 -13.11 -21.32
N ASP A 186 -2.85 -12.12 -20.86
CA ASP A 186 -1.74 -11.60 -21.67
C ASP A 186 -0.64 -12.65 -21.85
N GLU A 187 0.10 -12.55 -22.95
CA GLU A 187 1.13 -13.54 -23.34
C GLU A 187 2.23 -13.71 -22.30
N VAL A 188 2.60 -12.62 -21.60
CA VAL A 188 3.67 -12.65 -20.58
C VAL A 188 3.21 -13.41 -19.35
N THR A 189 2.01 -13.12 -18.87
CA THR A 189 1.38 -13.81 -17.73
C THR A 189 1.17 -15.29 -18.03
N LEU A 190 0.62 -15.61 -19.19
CA LEU A 190 0.41 -17.01 -19.61
C LEU A 190 1.73 -17.77 -19.74
N GLY A 191 2.75 -17.16 -20.36
CA GLY A 191 4.07 -17.74 -20.51
C GLY A 191 4.76 -17.99 -19.14
N ARG A 192 4.65 -17.07 -18.20
CA ARG A 192 5.15 -17.22 -16.83
C ARG A 192 4.41 -18.34 -16.08
N SER A 193 3.09 -18.40 -16.21
CA SER A 193 2.25 -19.43 -15.56
C SER A 193 2.62 -20.83 -16.03
N ILE A 194 2.88 -21.02 -17.33
CA ILE A 194 3.33 -22.28 -17.89
C ILE A 194 4.73 -22.66 -17.38
N LYS A 195 5.66 -21.70 -17.30
CA LYS A 195 7.02 -21.95 -16.79
C LYS A 195 7.00 -22.34 -15.32
N ASN A 196 6.17 -21.67 -14.51
CA ASN A 196 6.07 -21.84 -13.06
C ASN A 196 4.94 -22.80 -12.65
N ARG A 197 4.47 -23.65 -13.58
CA ARG A 197 3.39 -24.60 -13.30
C ARG A 197 3.73 -25.52 -12.12
N MET A 198 2.76 -25.75 -11.29
CA MET A 198 2.89 -26.66 -10.14
C MET A 198 2.34 -28.05 -10.46
N PRO A 199 2.84 -29.12 -9.80
CA PRO A 199 2.22 -30.43 -9.87
C PRO A 199 0.75 -30.37 -9.44
N PHE A 200 -0.12 -31.08 -10.16
CA PHE A 200 -1.52 -31.22 -9.75
C PHE A 200 -1.59 -32.26 -8.64
N ASN A 201 -1.69 -31.78 -7.40
CA ASN A 201 -1.86 -32.63 -6.23
C ASN A 201 -3.35 -32.71 -5.89
N ARG A 202 -3.84 -33.92 -5.61
CA ARG A 202 -5.19 -34.15 -5.09
C ARG A 202 -5.29 -33.77 -3.63
#